data_057492d469e50d925d251fed50547b64
#
_entry.id   057492d469e50d925d251fed50547b64
#
_cell.length_a   1.000
_cell.length_b   1.000
_cell.length_c   1.000
_cell.angle_alpha   90.00
_cell.angle_beta   90.00
_cell.angle_gamma   90.00
#
_symmetry.space_group_name_H-M   'P 1'
#
loop_
_entity.id
_entity.type
_entity.pdbx_description
1 polymer ?
#
loop_
_entity_poly.entity_id
_entity_poly.type
_entity_poly.pdbx_seq_one_letter_code
_entity_poly.pdbx_strand_id
1 'polypeptide(L)'
;MFARLPIHPGEIYGRLTAIEVSGRSGRGHVMWRCRCSCGTEANVRASRLTTGNAVSCGCARMPAPLRFKSTKYAKYGDEKRSPEFCAWRHMLDRTTRPTHPYFKDYGGRGISVCHEWQDFWVFLSDMGRRPSKMHSLDRINNDGNYEPRNCRWATIHEQNLNRKRRSCAMHQNTCQCCG
;
A
#
# COMPACT_ATOMS: atom_id res chain seq x y z
N MET A 1 7.52 37.74 -3.48
CA MET A 1 8.67 37.48 -2.60
C MET A 1 8.14 37.33 -1.19
N PHE A 2 7.98 36.12 -0.68
CA PHE A 2 7.55 35.91 0.70
C PHE A 2 8.76 36.15 1.62
N ALA A 3 8.70 37.19 2.45
CA ALA A 3 9.69 37.46 3.48
C ALA A 3 9.77 36.24 4.41
N ARG A 4 10.94 35.62 4.51
CA ARG A 4 11.17 34.55 5.50
C ARG A 4 11.13 35.18 6.87
N LEU A 5 10.21 34.75 7.73
CA LEU A 5 10.15 35.18 9.11
C LEU A 5 11.50 34.90 9.80
N PRO A 6 12.07 35.88 10.52
CA PRO A 6 13.32 35.67 11.27
C PRO A 6 13.07 34.59 12.36
N ILE A 7 14.06 33.73 12.58
CA ILE A 7 14.06 32.77 13.70
C ILE A 7 14.69 33.46 14.90
N HIS A 8 14.05 33.33 16.05
CA HIS A 8 14.55 33.91 17.32
C HIS A 8 15.00 32.80 18.29
N PRO A 9 16.06 33.03 19.10
CA PRO A 9 16.40 32.14 20.18
C PRO A 9 15.22 31.93 21.13
N GLY A 10 15.00 30.68 21.56
CA GLY A 10 13.86 30.28 22.39
C GLY A 10 12.59 29.92 21.64
N GLU A 11 12.51 30.19 20.33
CA GLU A 11 11.35 29.86 19.52
C GLU A 11 11.23 28.34 19.30
N ILE A 12 9.99 27.82 19.35
CA ILE A 12 9.70 26.38 19.31
C ILE A 12 9.18 25.96 17.93
N TYR A 13 9.83 24.98 17.33
CA TYR A 13 9.47 24.37 16.07
C TYR A 13 9.19 22.86 16.27
N GLY A 14 7.94 22.51 16.55
CA GLY A 14 7.56 21.15 16.93
C GLY A 14 8.20 20.74 18.27
N ARG A 15 9.17 19.83 18.25
CA ARG A 15 9.92 19.38 19.43
C ARG A 15 11.30 20.07 19.56
N LEU A 16 11.62 20.99 18.67
CA LEU A 16 12.89 21.69 18.62
C LEU A 16 12.75 23.11 19.15
N THR A 17 13.58 23.49 20.10
CA THR A 17 13.74 24.88 20.57
C THR A 17 15.01 25.46 19.94
N ALA A 18 14.88 26.55 19.20
CA ALA A 18 16.02 27.24 18.61
C ALA A 18 16.92 27.87 19.71
N ILE A 19 18.21 27.63 19.68
CA ILE A 19 19.18 28.19 20.67
C ILE A 19 19.91 29.36 20.04
N GLU A 20 20.67 29.11 18.98
CA GLU A 20 21.52 30.11 18.33
C GLU A 20 21.87 29.70 16.91
N VAL A 21 22.39 30.63 16.12
CA VAL A 21 22.96 30.33 14.80
C VAL A 21 24.28 29.60 14.98
N SER A 22 24.36 28.37 14.45
CA SER A 22 25.56 27.53 14.52
C SER A 22 26.53 27.70 13.33
N GLY A 23 26.18 28.59 12.37
CA GLY A 23 27.01 28.87 11.20
C GLY A 23 26.28 28.66 9.87
N ARG A 24 27.06 28.34 8.82
CA ARG A 24 26.52 28.04 7.48
C ARG A 24 26.96 26.65 7.03
N SER A 25 26.10 25.93 6.32
CA SER A 25 26.49 24.67 5.68
C SER A 25 27.43 24.94 4.48
N GLY A 26 28.17 23.93 4.01
CA GLY A 26 29.03 24.03 2.82
C GLY A 26 28.34 24.51 1.52
N ARG A 27 26.99 24.56 1.53
CA ARG A 27 26.17 25.16 0.44
C ARG A 27 25.59 26.55 0.83
N GLY A 28 26.15 27.22 1.84
CA GLY A 28 25.78 28.59 2.24
C GLY A 28 24.49 28.73 3.04
N HIS A 29 23.79 27.63 3.41
CA HIS A 29 22.54 27.71 4.17
C HIS A 29 22.82 28.02 5.64
N VAL A 30 22.02 28.92 6.23
CA VAL A 30 22.09 29.23 7.67
C VAL A 30 21.64 27.99 8.48
N MET A 31 22.46 27.63 9.47
CA MET A 31 22.23 26.51 10.37
C MET A 31 21.94 27.04 11.77
N TRP A 32 20.99 26.44 12.44
CA TRP A 32 20.62 26.75 13.83
C TRP A 32 20.88 25.54 14.71
N ARG A 33 21.54 25.78 15.85
CA ARG A 33 21.60 24.81 16.95
C ARG A 33 20.26 24.83 17.67
N CYS A 34 19.64 23.66 17.77
CA CYS A 34 18.35 23.50 18.39
C CYS A 34 18.41 22.39 19.44
N ARG A 35 17.70 22.55 20.54
CA ARG A 35 17.52 21.50 21.56
C ARG A 35 16.16 20.84 21.35
N CYS A 36 16.15 19.53 21.24
CA CYS A 36 14.92 18.76 21.14
C CYS A 36 14.35 18.45 22.53
N SER A 37 13.02 18.28 22.63
CA SER A 37 12.38 17.89 23.90
C SER A 37 12.87 16.52 24.46
N CYS A 38 13.58 15.72 23.66
CA CYS A 38 14.24 14.49 24.13
C CYS A 38 15.63 14.73 24.75
N GLY A 39 16.07 15.99 24.87
CA GLY A 39 17.38 16.38 25.39
C GLY A 39 18.50 16.48 24.35
N THR A 40 18.35 15.90 23.17
CA THR A 40 19.38 15.89 22.12
C THR A 40 19.48 17.25 21.44
N GLU A 41 20.71 17.75 21.23
CA GLU A 41 20.96 18.93 20.39
C GLU A 41 21.22 18.52 18.94
N ALA A 42 20.74 19.33 18.00
CA ALA A 42 20.87 19.11 16.57
C ALA A 42 21.05 20.41 15.80
N ASN A 43 21.92 20.40 14.78
CA ASN A 43 22.05 21.51 13.85
C ASN A 43 21.04 21.37 12.70
N VAL A 44 20.15 22.33 12.59
CA VAL A 44 19.04 22.31 11.64
C VAL A 44 19.09 23.52 10.71
N ARG A 45 18.80 23.33 9.41
CA ARG A 45 18.68 24.45 8.48
C ARG A 45 17.54 25.38 8.89
N ALA A 46 17.78 26.69 8.89
CA ALA A 46 16.75 27.71 9.12
C ALA A 46 15.50 27.49 8.27
N SER A 47 15.66 27.23 6.98
CA SER A 47 14.54 26.99 6.08
C SER A 47 13.69 25.76 6.42
N ARG A 48 14.28 24.74 7.06
CA ARG A 48 13.52 23.54 7.48
C ARG A 48 12.74 23.76 8.77
N LEU A 49 13.19 24.67 9.61
CA LEU A 49 12.44 25.10 10.80
C LEU A 49 11.22 25.92 10.37
N THR A 50 11.42 26.98 9.58
CA THR A 50 10.34 27.89 9.15
C THR A 50 9.29 27.23 8.24
N THR A 51 9.65 26.17 7.51
CA THR A 51 8.70 25.41 6.68
C THR A 51 8.05 24.22 7.40
N GLY A 52 8.38 23.98 8.68
CA GLY A 52 7.87 22.84 9.43
C GLY A 52 8.43 21.46 8.99
N ASN A 53 9.44 21.45 8.09
CA ASN A 53 10.05 20.20 7.61
C ASN A 53 11.04 19.58 8.61
N ALA A 54 11.38 20.29 9.69
CA ALA A 54 12.16 19.79 10.80
C ALA A 54 11.40 20.04 12.11
N VAL A 55 10.84 18.99 12.67
CA VAL A 55 10.02 19.02 13.88
C VAL A 55 10.68 18.32 15.08
N SER A 56 11.84 17.66 14.90
CA SER A 56 12.61 16.98 15.95
C SER A 56 14.06 16.76 15.52
N CYS A 57 14.95 16.37 16.46
CA CYS A 57 16.33 15.97 16.18
C CYS A 57 16.47 14.69 15.33
N GLY A 58 15.35 14.03 15.04
CA GLY A 58 15.26 12.69 14.45
C GLY A 58 14.68 11.66 15.42
N CYS A 59 14.58 11.98 16.70
CA CYS A 59 14.00 11.08 17.71
C CYS A 59 12.51 10.76 17.48
N ALA A 60 11.79 11.64 16.78
CA ALA A 60 10.42 11.37 16.32
C ALA A 60 10.38 10.49 15.05
N ARG A 61 11.53 10.25 14.40
CA ARG A 61 11.62 9.21 13.37
C ARG A 61 11.65 7.86 14.07
N MET A 62 10.62 7.09 13.91
CA MET A 62 10.70 5.68 14.26
C MET A 62 11.88 5.03 13.52
N PRO A 63 12.62 4.10 14.15
CA PRO A 63 13.68 3.33 13.50
C PRO A 63 13.19 2.80 12.15
N ALA A 64 14.09 2.72 11.17
CA ALA A 64 13.75 2.30 9.80
C ALA A 64 12.88 1.02 9.71
N PRO A 65 13.04 0.00 10.58
CA PRO A 65 12.13 -1.14 10.61
C PRO A 65 10.71 -0.80 11.10
N LEU A 66 10.52 0.32 11.81
CA LEU A 66 9.22 0.77 12.33
C LEU A 66 8.60 1.92 11.51
N ARG A 67 9.15 2.26 10.36
CA ARG A 67 8.45 3.14 9.40
C ARG A 67 7.28 2.37 8.79
N PHE A 68 6.14 2.45 9.45
CA PHE A 68 4.86 2.00 8.89
C PHE A 68 4.55 2.82 7.63
N LYS A 69 5.06 2.36 6.49
CA LYS A 69 4.51 2.75 5.20
C LYS A 69 3.14 2.09 5.10
N SER A 70 2.09 2.84 5.34
CA SER A 70 0.70 2.42 5.39
C SER A 70 0.29 1.70 6.67
N THR A 71 -0.36 2.43 7.57
CA THR A 71 -1.01 1.92 8.79
C THR A 71 -2.12 0.91 8.49
N LYS A 72 -2.73 0.99 7.30
CA LYS A 72 -3.84 0.13 6.85
C LYS A 72 -3.56 -1.38 7.02
N TYR A 73 -2.32 -1.81 6.79
CA TYR A 73 -1.95 -3.23 6.85
C TYR A 73 -0.97 -3.57 7.98
N ALA A 74 -0.78 -2.69 8.95
CA ALA A 74 0.16 -2.91 10.06
C ALA A 74 -0.18 -4.17 10.87
N LYS A 75 -1.49 -4.46 11.04
CA LYS A 75 -2.01 -5.62 11.79
C LYS A 75 -1.57 -6.99 11.25
N TYR A 76 -1.05 -7.05 10.02
CA TYR A 76 -0.68 -8.31 9.38
C TYR A 76 0.82 -8.66 9.50
N GLY A 77 1.64 -7.88 10.20
CA GLY A 77 3.05 -8.18 10.49
C GLY A 77 3.86 -8.56 9.24
N ASP A 78 4.60 -9.66 9.31
CA ASP A 78 5.43 -10.18 8.21
C ASP A 78 4.62 -10.80 7.07
N GLU A 79 3.37 -11.20 7.32
CA GLU A 79 2.47 -11.74 6.30
C GLU A 79 2.22 -10.76 5.13
N LYS A 80 2.42 -9.46 5.32
CA LYS A 80 2.36 -8.46 4.24
C LYS A 80 3.28 -8.74 3.04
N ARG A 81 4.26 -9.61 3.22
CA ARG A 81 5.21 -10.04 2.19
C ARG A 81 4.85 -11.41 1.60
N SER A 82 3.88 -12.11 2.18
CA SER A 82 3.47 -13.42 1.68
C SER A 82 2.81 -13.31 0.32
N PRO A 83 2.96 -14.34 -0.53
CA PRO A 83 2.29 -14.38 -1.83
C PRO A 83 0.76 -14.36 -1.71
N GLU A 84 0.22 -14.97 -0.65
CA GLU A 84 -1.20 -15.00 -0.35
C GLU A 84 -1.72 -13.59 -0.03
N PHE A 85 -0.96 -12.83 0.76
CA PHE A 85 -1.31 -11.44 1.06
C PHE A 85 -1.30 -10.56 -0.20
N CYS A 86 -0.31 -10.75 -1.06
CA CYS A 86 -0.26 -10.06 -2.34
C CYS A 86 -1.47 -10.41 -3.23
N ALA A 87 -1.84 -11.69 -3.30
CA ALA A 87 -3.00 -12.15 -4.06
C ALA A 87 -4.30 -11.56 -3.52
N TRP A 88 -4.50 -11.60 -2.20
CA TRP A 88 -5.64 -11.00 -1.50
C TRP A 88 -5.73 -9.49 -1.75
N ARG A 89 -4.64 -8.76 -1.60
CA ARG A 89 -4.64 -7.32 -1.84
C ARG A 89 -4.96 -6.97 -3.29
N HIS A 90 -4.38 -7.68 -4.26
CA HIS A 90 -4.68 -7.48 -5.68
C HIS A 90 -6.13 -7.81 -6.01
N MET A 91 -6.72 -8.81 -5.37
CA MET A 91 -8.14 -9.13 -5.49
C MET A 91 -9.00 -7.95 -5.03
N LEU A 92 -8.73 -7.39 -3.84
CA LEU A 92 -9.44 -6.21 -3.33
C LEU A 92 -9.22 -4.98 -4.24
N ASP A 93 -7.97 -4.69 -4.63
CA ASP A 93 -7.66 -3.51 -5.43
C ASP A 93 -8.40 -3.50 -6.77
N ARG A 94 -8.45 -4.63 -7.49
CA ARG A 94 -9.12 -4.72 -8.80
C ARG A 94 -10.66 -4.74 -8.72
N THR A 95 -11.23 -5.06 -7.56
CA THR A 95 -12.69 -5.07 -7.38
C THR A 95 -13.23 -3.78 -6.77
N THR A 96 -12.41 -3.03 -6.00
CA THR A 96 -12.90 -1.87 -5.24
C THR A 96 -12.28 -0.53 -5.66
N ARG A 97 -11.18 -0.52 -6.44
CA ARG A 97 -10.50 0.73 -6.83
C ARG A 97 -10.79 1.10 -8.28
N PRO A 98 -11.63 2.12 -8.56
CA PRO A 98 -11.94 2.55 -9.93
C PRO A 98 -10.71 2.97 -10.74
N THR A 99 -9.65 3.46 -10.07
CA THR A 99 -8.37 3.86 -10.72
C THR A 99 -7.44 2.68 -11.03
N HIS A 100 -7.80 1.44 -10.64
CA HIS A 100 -6.98 0.27 -10.93
C HIS A 100 -7.09 -0.11 -12.42
N PRO A 101 -5.98 -0.39 -13.14
CA PRO A 101 -5.99 -0.67 -14.58
C PRO A 101 -6.98 -1.77 -15.01
N TYR A 102 -7.17 -2.77 -14.17
CA TYR A 102 -8.08 -3.89 -14.44
C TYR A 102 -9.47 -3.73 -13.80
N PHE A 103 -9.80 -2.58 -13.20
CA PHE A 103 -11.10 -2.39 -12.54
C PHE A 103 -12.27 -2.67 -13.49
N LYS A 104 -12.19 -2.21 -14.74
CA LYS A 104 -13.21 -2.42 -15.77
C LYS A 104 -13.54 -3.91 -16.03
N ASP A 105 -12.55 -4.80 -15.81
CA ASP A 105 -12.69 -6.24 -16.07
C ASP A 105 -13.16 -7.01 -14.82
N TYR A 106 -13.24 -6.35 -13.66
CA TYR A 106 -13.64 -6.93 -12.37
C TYR A 106 -14.72 -6.09 -11.67
N GLY A 107 -14.36 -5.12 -10.84
CA GLY A 107 -15.33 -4.28 -10.15
C GLY A 107 -16.28 -3.53 -11.07
N GLY A 108 -15.80 -3.06 -12.22
CA GLY A 108 -16.60 -2.41 -13.25
C GLY A 108 -17.62 -3.34 -13.92
N ARG A 109 -17.45 -4.66 -13.80
CA ARG A 109 -18.43 -5.68 -14.24
C ARG A 109 -19.36 -6.12 -13.11
N GLY A 110 -19.28 -5.53 -11.91
CA GLY A 110 -20.07 -5.93 -10.75
C GLY A 110 -19.47 -7.10 -9.96
N ILE A 111 -18.25 -7.56 -10.30
CA ILE A 111 -17.58 -8.61 -9.55
C ILE A 111 -17.10 -8.04 -8.21
N SER A 112 -17.52 -8.66 -7.12
CA SER A 112 -17.21 -8.27 -5.75
C SER A 112 -16.41 -9.35 -5.01
N VAL A 113 -16.02 -9.02 -3.79
CA VAL A 113 -15.39 -9.94 -2.84
C VAL A 113 -16.39 -10.16 -1.71
N CYS A 114 -16.58 -11.39 -1.26
CA CYS A 114 -17.46 -11.70 -0.13
C CYS A 114 -17.04 -10.90 1.12
N HIS A 115 -17.99 -10.66 2.01
CA HIS A 115 -17.77 -9.80 3.18
C HIS A 115 -16.69 -10.34 4.09
N GLU A 116 -16.65 -11.63 4.30
CA GLU A 116 -15.71 -12.34 5.16
C GLU A 116 -14.25 -12.13 4.72
N TRP A 117 -14.01 -12.07 3.43
CA TRP A 117 -12.68 -11.88 2.85
C TRP A 117 -12.22 -10.41 2.81
N GLN A 118 -12.94 -9.50 3.46
CA GLN A 118 -12.40 -8.18 3.80
C GLN A 118 -11.30 -8.29 4.86
N ASP A 119 -11.22 -9.40 5.60
CA ASP A 119 -10.09 -9.74 6.46
C ASP A 119 -9.19 -10.80 5.81
N PHE A 120 -7.88 -10.52 5.81
CA PHE A 120 -6.88 -11.42 5.23
C PHE A 120 -6.80 -12.78 5.93
N TRP A 121 -6.98 -12.80 7.26
CA TRP A 121 -6.86 -14.05 8.02
C TRP A 121 -8.00 -15.02 7.69
N VAL A 122 -9.18 -14.50 7.45
CA VAL A 122 -10.33 -15.32 6.99
C VAL A 122 -10.06 -15.84 5.58
N PHE A 123 -9.63 -14.96 4.65
CA PHE A 123 -9.21 -15.38 3.31
C PHE A 123 -8.14 -16.48 3.36
N LEU A 124 -7.11 -16.32 4.21
CA LEU A 124 -6.03 -17.31 4.34
C LEU A 124 -6.52 -18.62 4.94
N SER A 125 -7.45 -18.57 5.89
CA SER A 125 -8.07 -19.77 6.49
C SER A 125 -8.83 -20.60 5.45
N ASP A 126 -9.61 -19.93 4.60
CA ASP A 126 -10.44 -20.60 3.58
C ASP A 126 -9.62 -21.13 2.41
N MET A 127 -8.66 -20.32 1.93
CA MET A 127 -7.86 -20.65 0.75
C MET A 127 -6.62 -21.48 1.05
N GLY A 128 -6.16 -21.49 2.29
CA GLY A 128 -4.87 -22.09 2.66
C GLY A 128 -3.67 -21.39 2.02
N ARG A 129 -2.49 -21.97 2.23
CA ARG A 129 -1.25 -21.51 1.61
C ARG A 129 -1.20 -21.88 0.12
N ARG A 130 -0.61 -21.00 -0.67
CA ARG A 130 -0.36 -21.24 -2.10
C ARG A 130 0.55 -22.45 -2.29
N PRO A 131 0.12 -23.49 -3.05
CA PRO A 131 0.87 -24.75 -3.13
C PRO A 131 2.27 -24.60 -3.73
N SER A 132 2.46 -23.70 -4.71
CA SER A 132 3.76 -23.42 -5.30
C SER A 132 3.80 -22.05 -6.00
N LYS A 133 4.99 -21.64 -6.47
CA LYS A 133 5.17 -20.40 -7.25
C LYS A 133 4.36 -20.39 -8.56
N MET A 134 3.98 -21.54 -9.07
CA MET A 134 3.23 -21.70 -10.32
C MET A 134 1.72 -21.49 -10.15
N HIS A 135 1.22 -21.43 -8.91
CA HIS A 135 -0.18 -21.22 -8.63
C HIS A 135 -0.49 -19.73 -8.41
N SER A 136 -1.65 -19.28 -8.80
CA SER A 136 -2.20 -17.96 -8.46
C SER A 136 -3.71 -18.06 -8.20
N LEU A 137 -4.27 -17.04 -7.56
CA LEU A 137 -5.69 -17.00 -7.24
C LEU A 137 -6.51 -16.95 -8.53
N ASP A 138 -7.38 -17.93 -8.72
CA ASP A 138 -8.27 -18.10 -9.87
C ASP A 138 -9.73 -18.23 -9.41
N ARG A 139 -10.67 -17.79 -10.23
CA ARG A 139 -12.10 -18.01 -10.05
C ARG A 139 -12.56 -19.12 -10.98
N ILE A 140 -13.24 -20.12 -10.43
CA ILE A 140 -13.79 -21.26 -11.20
C ILE A 140 -14.78 -20.73 -12.24
N ASN A 141 -15.76 -19.94 -11.80
CA ASN A 141 -16.63 -19.15 -12.66
C ASN A 141 -16.08 -17.71 -12.76
N ASN A 142 -15.60 -17.31 -13.93
CA ASN A 142 -15.01 -15.99 -14.17
C ASN A 142 -16.03 -14.84 -14.11
N ASP A 143 -17.32 -15.12 -14.14
CA ASP A 143 -18.39 -14.13 -14.02
C ASP A 143 -18.94 -14.03 -12.58
N GLY A 144 -18.58 -15.00 -11.72
CA GLY A 144 -18.93 -15.00 -10.30
C GLY A 144 -18.00 -14.15 -9.43
N ASN A 145 -18.41 -13.95 -8.19
CA ASN A 145 -17.68 -13.20 -7.18
C ASN A 145 -16.48 -13.96 -6.62
N TYR A 146 -15.62 -13.25 -5.89
CA TYR A 146 -14.58 -13.85 -5.07
C TYR A 146 -15.20 -14.33 -3.77
N GLU A 147 -15.30 -15.65 -3.64
CA GLU A 147 -15.86 -16.36 -2.47
C GLU A 147 -15.24 -17.76 -2.37
N PRO A 148 -15.29 -18.42 -1.21
CA PRO A 148 -14.65 -19.73 -1.01
C PRO A 148 -15.06 -20.79 -2.02
N ARG A 149 -16.33 -20.81 -2.42
CA ARG A 149 -16.87 -21.81 -3.37
C ARG A 149 -16.47 -21.56 -4.83
N ASN A 150 -16.06 -20.33 -5.14
CA ASN A 150 -15.71 -19.91 -6.51
C ASN A 150 -14.22 -19.66 -6.70
N CYS A 151 -13.39 -19.77 -5.67
CA CYS A 151 -11.96 -19.49 -5.75
C CYS A 151 -11.11 -20.73 -5.51
N ARG A 152 -9.94 -20.76 -6.14
CA ARG A 152 -8.92 -21.80 -5.97
C ARG A 152 -7.52 -21.25 -6.25
N TRP A 153 -6.51 -21.98 -5.79
CA TRP A 153 -5.16 -21.82 -6.29
C TRP A 153 -5.01 -22.64 -7.56
N ALA A 154 -4.73 -22.00 -8.68
CA ALA A 154 -4.60 -22.67 -9.99
C ALA A 154 -3.33 -22.28 -10.71
N THR A 155 -2.78 -23.23 -11.47
CA THR A 155 -1.66 -22.99 -12.38
C THR A 155 -2.09 -22.19 -13.59
N ILE A 156 -1.14 -21.57 -14.30
CA ILE A 156 -1.43 -20.84 -15.53
C ILE A 156 -2.10 -21.74 -16.60
N HIS A 157 -1.74 -23.01 -16.64
CA HIS A 157 -2.35 -23.99 -17.55
C HIS A 157 -3.85 -24.17 -17.26
N GLU A 158 -4.21 -24.41 -15.99
CA GLU A 158 -5.62 -24.55 -15.57
C GLU A 158 -6.44 -23.28 -15.83
N GLN A 159 -5.86 -22.10 -15.58
CA GLN A 159 -6.50 -20.82 -15.88
C GLN A 159 -6.74 -20.62 -17.38
N ASN A 160 -5.78 -21.02 -18.21
CA ASN A 160 -5.94 -20.95 -19.68
C ASN A 160 -7.02 -21.90 -20.19
N LEU A 161 -7.14 -23.10 -19.62
CA LEU A 161 -8.25 -24.00 -19.92
C LEU A 161 -9.60 -23.41 -19.50
N ASN A 162 -9.66 -22.77 -18.34
CA ASN A 162 -10.85 -22.11 -17.86
C ASN A 162 -11.30 -20.95 -18.79
N ARG A 163 -10.36 -20.18 -19.32
CA ARG A 163 -10.65 -19.13 -20.34
C ARG A 163 -11.18 -19.71 -21.64
N LYS A 164 -10.59 -20.80 -22.14
CA LYS A 164 -11.02 -21.46 -23.38
C LYS A 164 -12.46 -21.98 -23.27
N ARG A 165 -12.83 -22.62 -22.16
CA ARG A 165 -14.20 -23.09 -21.92
C ARG A 165 -15.22 -21.98 -21.99
N ARG A 166 -14.93 -20.81 -21.44
CA ARG A 166 -15.79 -19.62 -21.50
C ARG A 166 -16.01 -19.13 -22.94
N SER A 167 -14.93 -19.05 -23.76
CA SER A 167 -15.05 -18.62 -25.15
C SER A 167 -15.89 -19.60 -25.99
N CYS A 168 -15.75 -20.90 -25.78
CA CYS A 168 -16.58 -21.92 -26.44
C CYS A 168 -18.08 -21.81 -26.06
N ALA A 169 -18.38 -21.60 -24.77
CA ALA A 169 -19.74 -21.45 -24.31
C ALA A 169 -20.45 -20.21 -24.92
N MET A 170 -19.73 -19.10 -25.09
CA MET A 170 -20.28 -17.91 -25.76
C MET A 170 -20.55 -18.13 -27.26
N HIS A 171 -19.74 -18.94 -27.96
CA HIS A 171 -19.94 -19.26 -29.38
C HIS A 171 -21.11 -20.22 -29.59
N GLN A 172 -21.36 -21.14 -28.67
CA GLN A 172 -22.50 -22.08 -28.79
C GLN A 172 -23.86 -21.38 -28.69
N ASN A 173 -23.95 -20.25 -27.96
CA ASN A 173 -25.18 -19.45 -27.91
C ASN A 173 -25.43 -18.58 -29.15
N THR A 174 -24.49 -18.50 -30.08
CA THR A 174 -24.58 -17.71 -31.32
C THR A 174 -24.50 -18.56 -32.59
N CYS A 175 -24.21 -19.84 -32.47
CA CYS A 175 -24.08 -20.72 -33.64
C CYS A 175 -25.43 -21.35 -34.01
N GLN A 176 -26.25 -20.62 -34.76
CA GLN A 176 -27.42 -21.15 -35.47
C GLN A 176 -27.05 -21.94 -36.76
N CYS A 177 -25.79 -22.33 -36.95
CA CYS A 177 -25.27 -22.91 -38.19
C CYS A 177 -24.88 -24.37 -38.09
N CYS A 178 -25.32 -25.12 -37.07
CA CYS A 178 -25.15 -26.57 -37.01
C CYS A 178 -26.54 -27.20 -36.87
N GLY A 179 -27.32 -27.12 -37.95
CA GLY A 179 -28.45 -27.99 -38.24
C GLY A 179 -27.95 -29.25 -38.91
#